data_1a9f6ad229fa0a0a374640ca70c60b3b
#
_entry.id   1a9f6ad229fa0a0a374640ca70c60b3b
#
_cell.length_a   1.000
_cell.length_b   1.000
_cell.length_c   1.000
_cell.angle_alpha   90.00
_cell.angle_beta   90.00
_cell.angle_gamma   90.00
#
_symmetry.space_group_name_H-M   'P 1'
#
loop_
_entity.id
_entity.type
_entity.pdbx_description
1 polymer ?
#
loop_
_entity_poly.entity_id
_entity_poly.type
_entity_poly.pdbx_seq_one_letter_code
_entity_poly.pdbx_strand_id
1 'polypeptide(L)'
;MKFLIKKIYIILFLLILAQPRVFAKDNKILYTSENISNYFLGIVSAQNDYNEKAHKYLNKVRSLNNSHSKFNIEFIRTLILLEKMDKAYAFSKSIWDENELFFEADLLLGLDSLKKKDYKNSEKYFERLNKISRHNIFFENFVGNILIAWSKASEGKQEESFSYLEKIPKPYHHLKKIQEVFLKCYFDHQDTQNFFQEIIKNKNYNFSRYNFFLANYLLFNEKDETALKIIQNARKENSSNLLIKETENYLINGKKEKIKSFFDCKNPNDSIAEFFYVIANLHSSEQNYKLSNFYFQISNHLNKKFLTNKALMAENLYYKKKYKLSKNIYESLKPIGPIYFWYASKSIAKILLKEKGKEYSIRNLEKEFNLISNPTFENYYELANFYKDYEYYKKSIKYYSLALEEINYDHFLVPKILDRRGTSYERLGDWENAEKDLMESLNILPDQPHVMNYLAYSWIDKGINLDKGLEMLIQANKLREDDGYIIDSVGWAYYAKKNYVEAEKFLRRAVQLIPADPIINDHYGDVLWMLNKNIQARYIWGNILTLEPSEELRDQLSKKLIFGIKNKL
;
A
#
# COMPACT_ATOMS: atom_id res chain seq x y z
N MET A 1 -11.00 -87.38 14.86
CA MET A 1 -11.23 -86.00 15.23
C MET A 1 -9.95 -85.24 15.64
N LYS A 2 -9.05 -85.74 16.51
CA LYS A 2 -7.81 -85.08 16.91
C LYS A 2 -6.79 -84.79 15.79
N PHE A 3 -6.78 -85.58 14.73
CA PHE A 3 -5.87 -85.42 13.59
C PHE A 3 -6.31 -84.31 12.61
N LEU A 4 -7.60 -84.13 12.49
CA LEU A 4 -8.15 -83.07 11.64
C LEU A 4 -7.96 -81.66 12.26
N ILE A 5 -8.08 -81.57 13.57
CA ILE A 5 -7.89 -80.30 14.32
C ILE A 5 -6.40 -79.86 14.26
N LYS A 6 -5.47 -80.78 14.33
CA LYS A 6 -4.07 -80.46 14.19
C LYS A 6 -3.68 -79.95 12.78
N LYS A 7 -4.31 -80.48 11.72
CA LYS A 7 -4.10 -80.01 10.34
C LYS A 7 -4.69 -78.62 10.15
N ILE A 8 -5.86 -78.28 10.76
CA ILE A 8 -6.46 -76.96 10.70
C ILE A 8 -5.58 -75.93 11.39
N TYR A 9 -4.98 -76.24 12.55
CA TYR A 9 -4.06 -75.34 13.22
C TYR A 9 -2.77 -75.09 12.43
N ILE A 10 -2.24 -76.10 11.74
CA ILE A 10 -1.07 -75.93 10.89
C ILE A 10 -1.37 -75.10 9.67
N ILE A 11 -2.56 -75.21 9.07
CA ILE A 11 -2.99 -74.39 7.91
C ILE A 11 -3.25 -72.95 8.37
N LEU A 12 -3.89 -72.73 9.53
CA LEU A 12 -4.06 -71.38 10.09
C LEU A 12 -2.72 -70.70 10.44
N PHE A 13 -1.76 -71.48 10.98
CA PHE A 13 -0.42 -70.96 11.29
C PHE A 13 0.36 -70.62 10.02
N LEU A 14 0.22 -71.42 8.95
CA LEU A 14 0.82 -71.08 7.64
C LEU A 14 0.16 -69.92 6.93
N LEU A 15 -1.15 -69.71 7.11
CA LEU A 15 -1.86 -68.53 6.61
C LEU A 15 -1.48 -67.26 7.33
N ILE A 16 -1.14 -67.35 8.62
CA ILE A 16 -0.62 -66.20 9.39
C ILE A 16 0.82 -65.83 8.98
N LEU A 17 1.63 -66.86 8.58
CA LEU A 17 2.96 -66.62 8.05
C LEU A 17 3.01 -66.18 6.60
N ALA A 18 1.90 -66.38 5.84
CA ALA A 18 1.76 -65.98 4.44
C ALA A 18 1.14 -64.61 4.26
N GLN A 19 0.86 -63.86 5.33
CA GLN A 19 0.51 -62.43 5.18
C GLN A 19 1.73 -61.73 4.56
N PRO A 20 1.57 -61.07 3.39
CA PRO A 20 2.65 -60.27 2.85
C PRO A 20 2.93 -59.20 3.92
N ARG A 21 4.10 -59.26 4.53
CA ARG A 21 4.61 -58.13 5.30
C ARG A 21 4.67 -56.98 4.32
N VAL A 22 3.65 -56.13 4.37
CA VAL A 22 3.75 -54.81 3.78
C VAL A 22 4.88 -54.11 4.54
N PHE A 23 6.09 -54.28 4.02
CA PHE A 23 7.18 -53.42 4.41
C PHE A 23 6.72 -52.03 3.98
N ALA A 24 6.23 -51.27 4.92
CA ALA A 24 6.21 -49.83 4.77
C ALA A 24 7.63 -49.47 4.35
N LYS A 25 7.76 -49.01 3.12
CA LYS A 25 9.06 -48.55 2.60
C LYS A 25 9.40 -47.34 3.46
N ASP A 26 10.12 -47.56 4.54
CA ASP A 26 10.73 -46.47 5.31
C ASP A 26 11.62 -45.74 4.30
N ASN A 27 11.08 -44.73 3.70
CA ASN A 27 11.84 -43.78 2.91
C ASN A 27 12.77 -43.06 3.90
N LYS A 28 13.88 -43.71 4.26
CA LYS A 28 14.95 -43.05 5.02
C LYS A 28 15.29 -41.77 4.28
N ILE A 29 15.02 -40.63 4.90
CA ILE A 29 15.40 -39.32 4.39
C ILE A 29 16.92 -39.34 4.26
N LEU A 30 17.40 -39.25 3.02
CA LEU A 30 18.82 -39.22 2.76
C LEU A 30 19.31 -37.77 2.88
N TYR A 31 19.93 -37.44 3.99
CA TYR A 31 20.57 -36.13 4.22
C TYR A 31 21.93 -36.07 3.48
N THR A 32 21.87 -36.08 2.15
CA THR A 32 23.05 -35.83 1.33
C THR A 32 23.42 -34.35 1.33
N SER A 33 24.68 -34.02 1.07
CA SER A 33 25.13 -32.63 0.88
C SER A 33 24.30 -31.90 -0.18
N GLU A 34 23.89 -32.58 -1.26
CA GLU A 34 23.05 -32.03 -2.30
C GLU A 34 21.63 -31.69 -1.78
N ASN A 35 20.99 -32.60 -1.03
CA ASN A 35 19.65 -32.36 -0.47
C ASN A 35 19.65 -31.23 0.55
N ILE A 36 20.66 -31.18 1.43
CA ILE A 36 20.85 -30.09 2.39
C ILE A 36 21.02 -28.77 1.64
N SER A 37 21.90 -28.73 0.63
CA SER A 37 22.12 -27.52 -0.17
C SER A 37 20.85 -27.07 -0.89
N ASN A 38 20.12 -27.97 -1.57
CA ASN A 38 18.87 -27.62 -2.25
C ASN A 38 17.78 -27.12 -1.28
N TYR A 39 17.69 -27.71 -0.07
CA TYR A 39 16.78 -27.26 0.96
C TYR A 39 17.09 -25.81 1.36
N PHE A 40 18.34 -25.52 1.76
CA PHE A 40 18.70 -24.15 2.18
C PHE A 40 18.59 -23.13 1.05
N LEU A 41 19.05 -23.45 -0.16
CA LEU A 41 18.90 -22.59 -1.32
C LEU A 41 17.42 -22.32 -1.63
N GLY A 42 16.56 -23.34 -1.47
CA GLY A 42 15.12 -23.18 -1.63
C GLY A 42 14.50 -22.27 -0.60
N ILE A 43 14.79 -22.47 0.70
CA ILE A 43 14.29 -21.64 1.80
C ILE A 43 14.77 -20.20 1.66
N VAL A 44 16.08 -19.98 1.44
CA VAL A 44 16.65 -18.64 1.27
C VAL A 44 16.05 -17.93 0.05
N SER A 45 15.87 -18.68 -1.07
CA SER A 45 15.21 -18.11 -2.25
C SER A 45 13.76 -17.70 -1.97
N ALA A 46 13.00 -18.52 -1.23
CA ALA A 46 11.62 -18.22 -0.83
C ALA A 46 11.55 -16.98 0.10
N GLN A 47 12.49 -16.87 1.05
CA GLN A 47 12.56 -15.71 1.95
C GLN A 47 12.86 -14.38 1.21
N ASN A 48 13.63 -14.48 0.12
CA ASN A 48 14.00 -13.33 -0.72
C ASN A 48 13.07 -13.12 -1.93
N ASP A 49 11.89 -13.77 -1.97
CA ASP A 49 10.89 -13.69 -3.05
C ASP A 49 11.43 -14.09 -4.44
N TYR A 50 12.46 -14.91 -4.50
CA TYR A 50 12.90 -15.56 -5.75
C TYR A 50 12.11 -16.86 -5.97
N ASN A 51 10.78 -16.73 -6.14
CA ASN A 51 9.84 -17.85 -6.10
C ASN A 51 10.14 -18.92 -7.15
N GLU A 52 10.56 -18.58 -8.37
CA GLU A 52 10.97 -19.58 -9.38
C GLU A 52 12.22 -20.38 -8.94
N LYS A 53 13.21 -19.71 -8.33
CA LYS A 53 14.40 -20.40 -7.78
C LYS A 53 14.00 -21.26 -6.59
N ALA A 54 13.16 -20.72 -5.68
CA ALA A 54 12.63 -21.47 -4.55
C ALA A 54 11.92 -22.75 -5.01
N HIS A 55 11.02 -22.64 -5.98
CA HIS A 55 10.33 -23.78 -6.56
C HIS A 55 11.31 -24.81 -7.17
N LYS A 56 12.32 -24.35 -7.92
CA LYS A 56 13.34 -25.22 -8.54
C LYS A 56 14.07 -26.06 -7.50
N TYR A 57 14.51 -25.43 -6.41
CA TYR A 57 15.30 -26.11 -5.37
C TYR A 57 14.44 -26.96 -4.45
N LEU A 58 13.32 -26.42 -3.92
CA LEU A 58 12.43 -27.15 -3.03
C LEU A 58 11.81 -28.39 -3.72
N ASN A 59 11.50 -28.28 -5.02
CA ASN A 59 10.95 -29.40 -5.77
C ASN A 59 11.89 -30.62 -5.86
N LYS A 60 13.22 -30.42 -5.74
CA LYS A 60 14.21 -31.51 -5.73
C LYS A 60 14.23 -32.29 -4.41
N VAL A 61 13.77 -31.68 -3.33
CA VAL A 61 13.81 -32.23 -1.98
C VAL A 61 12.42 -32.52 -1.40
N ARG A 62 11.49 -32.93 -2.26
CA ARG A 62 10.12 -33.29 -1.85
C ARG A 62 10.01 -34.39 -0.82
N SER A 63 11.01 -35.26 -0.74
CA SER A 63 11.10 -36.32 0.28
C SER A 63 11.16 -35.80 1.73
N LEU A 64 11.41 -34.46 1.90
CA LEU A 64 11.42 -33.83 3.22
C LEU A 64 10.00 -33.50 3.76
N ASN A 65 8.94 -33.73 2.97
CA ASN A 65 7.57 -33.40 3.33
C ASN A 65 7.09 -33.99 4.67
N ASN A 66 7.53 -35.18 5.00
CA ASN A 66 7.12 -35.87 6.23
C ASN A 66 7.94 -35.50 7.48
N SER A 67 8.98 -34.68 7.34
CA SER A 67 9.91 -34.42 8.44
C SER A 67 10.20 -32.95 8.71
N HIS A 68 9.78 -32.05 7.82
CA HIS A 68 10.10 -30.62 7.90
C HIS A 68 8.89 -29.74 7.62
N SER A 69 8.16 -29.36 8.66
CA SER A 69 6.99 -28.47 8.55
C SER A 69 7.32 -27.15 7.84
N LYS A 70 8.50 -26.56 8.08
CA LYS A 70 8.94 -25.35 7.39
C LYS A 70 9.11 -25.54 5.88
N PHE A 71 9.56 -26.71 5.43
CA PHE A 71 9.58 -27.03 4.00
C PHE A 71 8.17 -26.98 3.42
N ASN A 72 7.21 -27.60 4.08
CA ASN A 72 5.81 -27.65 3.62
C ASN A 72 5.21 -26.26 3.50
N ILE A 73 5.40 -25.40 4.52
CA ILE A 73 4.94 -24.01 4.51
C ILE A 73 5.51 -23.24 3.31
N GLU A 74 6.85 -23.25 3.18
CA GLU A 74 7.51 -22.45 2.14
C GLU A 74 7.24 -22.99 0.73
N PHE A 75 7.06 -24.31 0.59
CA PHE A 75 6.75 -24.92 -0.71
C PHE A 75 5.32 -24.57 -1.15
N ILE A 76 4.32 -24.70 -0.26
CA ILE A 76 2.94 -24.30 -0.58
C ILE A 76 2.88 -22.80 -0.91
N ARG A 77 3.47 -21.94 -0.06
CA ARG A 77 3.50 -20.50 -0.31
C ARG A 77 4.16 -20.16 -1.64
N THR A 78 5.27 -20.84 -1.96
CA THR A 78 5.96 -20.66 -3.26
C THR A 78 5.06 -21.05 -4.44
N LEU A 79 4.31 -22.15 -4.34
CA LEU A 79 3.38 -22.57 -5.39
C LEU A 79 2.25 -21.55 -5.59
N ILE A 80 1.70 -21.04 -4.49
CA ILE A 80 0.65 -20.00 -4.53
C ILE A 80 1.20 -18.71 -5.16
N LEU A 81 2.38 -18.23 -4.73
CA LEU A 81 3.00 -17.03 -5.28
C LEU A 81 3.39 -17.15 -6.76
N LEU A 82 3.51 -18.37 -7.27
CA LEU A 82 3.71 -18.68 -8.69
C LEU A 82 2.40 -18.99 -9.44
N GLU A 83 1.25 -18.76 -8.82
CA GLU A 83 -0.09 -19.03 -9.38
C GLU A 83 -0.31 -20.52 -9.75
N LYS A 84 0.49 -21.45 -9.18
CA LYS A 84 0.39 -22.90 -9.42
C LYS A 84 -0.59 -23.55 -8.43
N MET A 85 -1.82 -23.04 -8.38
CA MET A 85 -2.82 -23.41 -7.36
C MET A 85 -3.15 -24.91 -7.37
N ASP A 86 -3.33 -25.53 -8.55
CA ASP A 86 -3.64 -26.97 -8.64
C ASP A 86 -2.51 -27.82 -8.02
N LYS A 87 -1.24 -27.41 -8.21
CA LYS A 87 -0.10 -28.08 -7.58
C LYS A 87 -0.06 -27.83 -6.06
N ALA A 88 -0.46 -26.64 -5.62
CA ALA A 88 -0.56 -26.33 -4.19
C ALA A 88 -1.65 -27.19 -3.53
N TYR A 89 -2.83 -27.35 -4.15
CA TYR A 89 -3.89 -28.23 -3.66
C TYR A 89 -3.43 -29.70 -3.59
N ALA A 90 -2.85 -30.23 -4.68
CA ALA A 90 -2.36 -31.60 -4.73
C ALA A 90 -1.28 -31.86 -3.67
N PHE A 91 -0.37 -30.92 -3.48
CA PHE A 91 0.67 -31.06 -2.47
C PHE A 91 0.09 -30.97 -1.05
N SER A 92 -0.80 -30.01 -0.78
CA SER A 92 -1.50 -29.89 0.51
C SER A 92 -2.23 -31.19 0.87
N LYS A 93 -2.93 -31.80 -0.09
CA LYS A 93 -3.61 -33.11 0.10
C LYS A 93 -2.62 -34.22 0.42
N SER A 94 -1.43 -34.23 -0.18
CA SER A 94 -0.43 -35.29 0.02
C SER A 94 0.25 -35.24 1.38
N ILE A 95 0.26 -34.10 2.06
CA ILE A 95 0.90 -33.89 3.36
C ILE A 95 -0.09 -33.74 4.50
N TRP A 96 -1.38 -33.68 4.19
CA TRP A 96 -2.41 -33.45 5.21
C TRP A 96 -2.54 -34.66 6.14
N ASP A 97 -2.49 -34.38 7.45
CA ASP A 97 -2.70 -35.35 8.53
C ASP A 97 -3.77 -34.81 9.49
N GLU A 98 -4.66 -35.67 9.96
CA GLU A 98 -5.73 -35.30 10.87
C GLU A 98 -5.24 -34.84 12.23
N ASN A 99 -4.11 -35.37 12.68
CA ASN A 99 -3.53 -35.09 13.99
C ASN A 99 -2.56 -33.89 13.96
N GLU A 100 -2.14 -33.43 12.78
CA GLU A 100 -1.23 -32.29 12.62
C GLU A 100 -1.97 -31.09 12.05
N LEU A 101 -1.95 -29.97 12.79
CA LEU A 101 -2.58 -28.71 12.36
C LEU A 101 -1.62 -27.96 11.42
N PHE A 102 -2.08 -27.66 10.21
CA PHE A 102 -1.29 -26.98 9.21
C PHE A 102 -2.10 -25.94 8.43
N PHE A 103 -1.87 -24.65 8.75
CA PHE A 103 -2.69 -23.53 8.29
C PHE A 103 -2.85 -23.48 6.77
N GLU A 104 -1.74 -23.53 6.01
CA GLU A 104 -1.76 -23.37 4.55
C GLU A 104 -2.50 -24.55 3.87
N ALA A 105 -2.32 -25.76 4.39
CA ALA A 105 -2.99 -26.94 3.85
C ALA A 105 -4.48 -26.94 4.19
N ASP A 106 -4.86 -26.71 5.45
CA ASP A 106 -6.27 -26.63 5.89
C ASP A 106 -7.01 -25.52 5.16
N LEU A 107 -6.40 -24.33 4.97
CA LEU A 107 -6.98 -23.23 4.21
C LEU A 107 -7.26 -23.64 2.75
N LEU A 108 -6.26 -24.18 2.06
CA LEU A 108 -6.39 -24.55 0.65
C LEU A 108 -7.41 -25.68 0.44
N LEU A 109 -7.34 -26.73 1.26
CA LEU A 109 -8.24 -27.87 1.15
C LEU A 109 -9.68 -27.48 1.49
N GLY A 110 -9.88 -26.57 2.46
CA GLY A 110 -11.18 -26.00 2.77
C GLY A 110 -11.77 -25.20 1.61
N LEU A 111 -10.96 -24.34 0.96
CA LEU A 111 -11.39 -23.57 -0.21
C LEU A 111 -11.66 -24.46 -1.43
N ASP A 112 -10.86 -25.49 -1.67
CA ASP A 112 -11.09 -26.45 -2.75
C ASP A 112 -12.38 -27.25 -2.53
N SER A 113 -12.61 -27.69 -1.28
CA SER A 113 -13.84 -28.40 -0.90
C SER A 113 -15.09 -27.50 -1.05
N LEU A 114 -15.00 -26.23 -0.63
CA LEU A 114 -16.09 -25.26 -0.80
C LEU A 114 -16.43 -25.05 -2.29
N LYS A 115 -15.41 -24.88 -3.12
CA LYS A 115 -15.58 -24.73 -4.58
C LYS A 115 -16.25 -25.96 -5.20
N LYS A 116 -15.98 -27.15 -4.68
CA LYS A 116 -16.59 -28.42 -5.11
C LYS A 116 -17.95 -28.70 -4.49
N LYS A 117 -18.45 -27.77 -3.64
CA LYS A 117 -19.69 -27.91 -2.87
C LYS A 117 -19.68 -29.07 -1.86
N ASP A 118 -18.49 -29.50 -1.45
CA ASP A 118 -18.28 -30.47 -0.37
C ASP A 118 -18.20 -29.71 0.97
N TYR A 119 -19.37 -29.23 1.41
CA TYR A 119 -19.47 -28.35 2.58
C TYR A 119 -18.99 -29.02 3.86
N LYS A 120 -19.25 -30.33 4.03
CA LYS A 120 -18.83 -31.10 5.21
C LYS A 120 -17.30 -31.09 5.37
N ASN A 121 -16.54 -31.38 4.32
CA ASN A 121 -15.09 -31.35 4.36
C ASN A 121 -14.57 -29.91 4.43
N SER A 122 -15.23 -28.97 3.74
CA SER A 122 -14.89 -27.54 3.82
C SER A 122 -14.93 -27.05 5.28
N GLU A 123 -16.01 -27.31 6.01
CA GLU A 123 -16.15 -26.96 7.41
C GLU A 123 -15.13 -27.65 8.31
N LYS A 124 -14.89 -28.96 8.10
CA LYS A 124 -13.86 -29.71 8.84
C LYS A 124 -12.49 -29.00 8.75
N TYR A 125 -12.07 -28.60 7.56
CA TYR A 125 -10.81 -27.89 7.36
C TYR A 125 -10.83 -26.49 7.98
N PHE A 126 -11.90 -25.73 7.85
CA PHE A 126 -11.98 -24.37 8.39
C PHE A 126 -12.10 -24.36 9.93
N GLU A 127 -12.71 -25.36 10.57
CA GLU A 127 -12.68 -25.53 12.02
C GLU A 127 -11.28 -25.76 12.53
N ARG A 128 -10.44 -26.46 11.78
CA ARG A 128 -9.02 -26.66 12.13
C ARG A 128 -8.25 -25.35 12.11
N LEU A 129 -8.55 -24.42 11.22
CA LEU A 129 -7.94 -23.07 11.22
C LEU A 129 -8.18 -22.35 12.56
N ASN A 130 -9.37 -22.46 13.14
CA ASN A 130 -9.68 -21.86 14.45
C ASN A 130 -8.85 -22.46 15.60
N LYS A 131 -8.39 -23.70 15.48
CA LYS A 131 -7.50 -24.33 16.46
C LYS A 131 -6.05 -23.85 16.34
N ILE A 132 -5.59 -23.58 15.12
CA ILE A 132 -4.24 -23.07 14.84
C ILE A 132 -4.07 -21.65 15.33
N SER A 133 -5.08 -20.84 15.18
CA SER A 133 -5.01 -19.40 15.47
C SER A 133 -4.81 -19.06 16.95
N ARG A 134 -5.05 -19.98 17.86
CA ARG A 134 -4.79 -19.80 19.30
C ARG A 134 -3.33 -19.48 19.66
N HIS A 135 -2.39 -19.73 18.76
CA HIS A 135 -0.96 -19.45 18.95
C HIS A 135 -0.45 -18.23 18.16
N ASN A 136 -1.32 -17.61 17.35
CA ASN A 136 -0.95 -16.49 16.48
C ASN A 136 -1.85 -15.29 16.77
N ILE A 137 -1.35 -14.33 17.53
CA ILE A 137 -2.08 -13.17 18.11
C ILE A 137 -2.90 -12.38 17.06
N PHE A 138 -2.55 -12.47 15.77
CA PHE A 138 -3.21 -11.74 14.68
C PHE A 138 -4.41 -12.44 14.04
N PHE A 139 -4.68 -13.73 14.34
CA PHE A 139 -5.71 -14.51 13.62
C PHE A 139 -6.64 -15.31 14.53
N GLU A 140 -6.83 -14.88 15.80
CA GLU A 140 -7.68 -15.61 16.75
C GLU A 140 -9.12 -15.79 16.23
N ASN A 141 -9.42 -17.02 15.80
CA ASN A 141 -10.77 -17.54 15.51
C ASN A 141 -11.60 -16.81 14.45
N PHE A 142 -11.11 -15.75 13.79
CA PHE A 142 -11.97 -15.02 12.88
C PHE A 142 -11.92 -15.54 11.42
N VAL A 143 -10.75 -15.99 10.93
CA VAL A 143 -10.61 -16.49 9.56
C VAL A 143 -11.45 -17.74 9.34
N GLY A 144 -11.30 -18.73 10.22
CA GLY A 144 -12.08 -19.96 10.14
C GLY A 144 -13.59 -19.71 10.26
N ASN A 145 -14.01 -18.86 11.21
CA ASN A 145 -15.43 -18.54 11.41
C ASN A 145 -16.04 -17.80 10.20
N ILE A 146 -15.32 -16.88 9.56
CA ILE A 146 -15.78 -16.22 8.33
C ILE A 146 -15.94 -17.25 7.19
N LEU A 147 -14.95 -18.14 7.01
CA LEU A 147 -14.99 -19.14 5.95
C LEU A 147 -16.10 -20.19 6.18
N ILE A 148 -16.34 -20.58 7.44
CA ILE A 148 -17.47 -21.45 7.79
C ILE A 148 -18.81 -20.74 7.54
N ALA A 149 -18.92 -19.44 7.88
CA ALA A 149 -20.11 -18.66 7.59
C ALA A 149 -20.45 -18.69 6.09
N TRP A 150 -19.43 -18.54 5.22
CA TRP A 150 -19.63 -18.65 3.76
C TRP A 150 -19.90 -20.08 3.29
N SER A 151 -19.33 -21.10 3.94
CA SER A 151 -19.69 -22.51 3.68
C SER A 151 -21.19 -22.76 3.98
N LYS A 152 -21.66 -22.32 5.15
CA LYS A 152 -23.07 -22.41 5.56
C LYS A 152 -23.99 -21.62 4.62
N ALA A 153 -23.58 -20.40 4.23
CA ALA A 153 -24.34 -19.61 3.26
C ALA A 153 -24.47 -20.33 1.92
N SER A 154 -23.38 -20.93 1.43
CA SER A 154 -23.35 -21.69 0.17
C SER A 154 -24.21 -22.96 0.21
N GLU A 155 -24.41 -23.52 1.40
CA GLU A 155 -25.31 -24.65 1.65
C GLU A 155 -26.80 -24.21 1.77
N GLY A 156 -27.06 -22.89 1.83
CA GLY A 156 -28.40 -22.32 2.02
C GLY A 156 -28.82 -22.15 3.49
N LYS A 157 -27.93 -22.36 4.44
CA LYS A 157 -28.18 -22.29 5.88
C LYS A 157 -27.97 -20.86 6.42
N GLN A 158 -28.95 -20.00 6.19
CA GLN A 158 -28.83 -18.57 6.50
C GLN A 158 -28.56 -18.32 7.98
N GLU A 159 -29.35 -18.85 8.91
CA GLU A 159 -29.21 -18.61 10.35
C GLU A 159 -27.87 -19.09 10.90
N GLU A 160 -27.42 -20.28 10.50
CA GLU A 160 -26.12 -20.81 10.88
C GLU A 160 -24.97 -19.92 10.35
N SER A 161 -25.09 -19.43 9.12
CA SER A 161 -24.10 -18.51 8.52
C SER A 161 -23.91 -17.26 9.38
N PHE A 162 -24.98 -16.57 9.75
CA PHE A 162 -24.89 -15.40 10.63
C PHE A 162 -24.38 -15.76 12.04
N SER A 163 -24.78 -16.92 12.60
CA SER A 163 -24.33 -17.36 13.91
C SER A 163 -22.81 -17.53 14.00
N TYR A 164 -22.15 -17.94 12.91
CA TYR A 164 -20.68 -18.02 12.85
C TYR A 164 -20.01 -16.64 12.83
N LEU A 165 -20.62 -15.61 12.25
CA LEU A 165 -20.12 -14.25 12.34
C LEU A 165 -20.18 -13.69 13.78
N GLU A 166 -21.16 -14.11 14.58
CA GLU A 166 -21.25 -13.69 15.98
C GLU A 166 -20.09 -14.22 16.84
N LYS A 167 -19.43 -15.29 16.44
CA LYS A 167 -18.24 -15.84 17.10
C LYS A 167 -16.95 -15.05 16.85
N ILE A 168 -17.01 -14.02 16.01
CA ILE A 168 -15.83 -13.19 15.67
C ILE A 168 -15.52 -12.25 16.84
N PRO A 169 -14.27 -12.23 17.35
CA PRO A 169 -13.87 -11.40 18.49
C PRO A 169 -14.02 -9.89 18.22
N LYS A 170 -14.32 -9.12 19.29
CA LYS A 170 -14.54 -7.66 19.22
C LYS A 170 -13.46 -6.87 18.47
N PRO A 171 -12.15 -7.13 18.59
CA PRO A 171 -11.14 -6.40 17.83
C PRO A 171 -11.34 -6.46 16.30
N TYR A 172 -11.99 -7.49 15.78
CA TYR A 172 -12.25 -7.70 14.35
C TYR A 172 -13.69 -7.34 13.94
N HIS A 173 -14.41 -6.59 14.76
CA HIS A 173 -15.82 -6.25 14.53
C HIS A 173 -16.05 -5.52 13.20
N HIS A 174 -15.08 -4.72 12.73
CA HIS A 174 -15.16 -4.07 11.43
C HIS A 174 -15.14 -5.07 10.27
N LEU A 175 -14.33 -6.15 10.36
CA LEU A 175 -14.32 -7.23 9.36
C LEU A 175 -15.62 -8.04 9.42
N LYS A 176 -16.17 -8.29 10.62
CA LYS A 176 -17.47 -8.91 10.80
C LYS A 176 -18.56 -8.14 10.05
N LYS A 177 -18.65 -6.81 10.24
CA LYS A 177 -19.65 -5.96 9.57
C LYS A 177 -19.57 -6.03 8.04
N ILE A 178 -18.34 -6.07 7.49
CA ILE A 178 -18.13 -6.25 6.05
C ILE A 178 -18.73 -7.59 5.58
N GLN A 179 -18.43 -8.68 6.28
CA GLN A 179 -18.95 -9.99 5.90
C GLN A 179 -20.46 -10.10 6.09
N GLU A 180 -20.98 -9.46 7.13
CA GLU A 180 -22.42 -9.40 7.40
C GLU A 180 -23.18 -8.71 6.27
N VAL A 181 -22.72 -7.58 5.75
CA VAL A 181 -23.37 -6.90 4.63
C VAL A 181 -23.33 -7.72 3.34
N PHE A 182 -22.24 -8.44 3.07
CA PHE A 182 -22.17 -9.34 1.91
C PHE A 182 -23.09 -10.55 2.05
N LEU A 183 -23.22 -11.13 3.26
CA LEU A 183 -24.20 -12.19 3.52
C LEU A 183 -25.64 -11.69 3.35
N LYS A 184 -25.94 -10.48 3.84
CA LYS A 184 -27.26 -9.86 3.60
C LYS A 184 -27.55 -9.68 2.11
N CYS A 185 -26.53 -9.24 1.35
CA CYS A 185 -26.64 -9.16 -0.11
C CYS A 185 -26.83 -10.56 -0.74
N TYR A 186 -26.11 -11.56 -0.28
CA TYR A 186 -26.21 -12.94 -0.75
C TYR A 186 -27.62 -13.53 -0.57
N PHE A 187 -28.27 -13.23 0.55
CA PHE A 187 -29.63 -13.72 0.89
C PHE A 187 -30.77 -12.75 0.52
N ASP A 188 -30.51 -11.70 -0.29
CA ASP A 188 -31.53 -10.71 -0.71
C ASP A 188 -32.23 -10.01 0.45
N HIS A 189 -31.49 -9.73 1.53
CA HIS A 189 -32.08 -9.06 2.69
C HIS A 189 -32.49 -7.62 2.35
N GLN A 190 -33.71 -7.22 2.73
CA GLN A 190 -34.29 -5.91 2.38
C GLN A 190 -33.42 -4.72 2.86
N ASP A 191 -32.76 -4.86 4.00
CA ASP A 191 -31.93 -3.78 4.59
C ASP A 191 -30.48 -3.71 4.04
N THR A 192 -30.12 -4.51 3.04
CA THR A 192 -28.76 -4.58 2.51
C THR A 192 -28.18 -3.20 2.17
N GLN A 193 -28.98 -2.33 1.52
CA GLN A 193 -28.57 -0.97 1.18
C GLN A 193 -28.23 -0.14 2.41
N ASN A 194 -29.04 -0.21 3.48
CA ASN A 194 -28.83 0.52 4.72
C ASN A 194 -27.53 0.07 5.42
N PHE A 195 -27.27 -1.23 5.47
CA PHE A 195 -26.05 -1.77 6.05
C PHE A 195 -24.78 -1.32 5.31
N PHE A 196 -24.79 -1.26 3.96
CA PHE A 196 -23.69 -0.65 3.22
C PHE A 196 -23.48 0.81 3.61
N GLN A 197 -24.55 1.59 3.72
CA GLN A 197 -24.46 3.01 4.11
C GLN A 197 -23.91 3.20 5.51
N GLU A 198 -24.26 2.32 6.46
CA GLU A 198 -23.73 2.35 7.83
C GLU A 198 -22.21 2.11 7.85
N ILE A 199 -21.72 1.14 7.07
CA ILE A 199 -20.29 0.88 6.95
C ILE A 199 -19.56 2.10 6.38
N ILE A 200 -20.08 2.67 5.30
CA ILE A 200 -19.45 3.80 4.59
C ILE A 200 -19.41 5.05 5.46
N LYS A 201 -20.45 5.31 6.26
CA LYS A 201 -20.52 6.47 7.17
C LYS A 201 -19.58 6.39 8.37
N ASN A 202 -18.98 5.25 8.63
CA ASN A 202 -18.08 5.08 9.78
C ASN A 202 -16.77 5.85 9.58
N LYS A 203 -16.57 6.90 10.37
CA LYS A 203 -15.38 7.78 10.28
C LYS A 203 -14.11 7.19 10.93
N ASN A 204 -14.24 6.13 11.72
CA ASN A 204 -13.09 5.52 12.41
C ASN A 204 -12.22 4.66 11.47
N TYR A 205 -12.75 4.29 10.31
CA TYR A 205 -12.08 3.46 9.32
C TYR A 205 -12.30 4.00 7.92
N ASN A 206 -11.31 3.86 7.04
CA ASN A 206 -11.46 4.24 5.64
C ASN A 206 -12.21 3.13 4.86
N PHE A 207 -13.51 3.23 4.81
CA PHE A 207 -14.37 2.33 4.05
C PHE A 207 -14.78 2.88 2.66
N SER A 208 -14.04 3.84 2.12
CA SER A 208 -14.35 4.45 0.82
C SER A 208 -14.53 3.43 -0.32
N ARG A 209 -13.78 2.33 -0.27
CA ARG A 209 -13.88 1.21 -1.20
C ARG A 209 -15.31 0.60 -1.26
N TYR A 210 -16.04 0.61 -0.14
CA TYR A 210 -17.37 -0.01 -0.05
C TYR A 210 -18.46 0.78 -0.77
N ASN A 211 -18.19 2.04 -1.20
CA ASN A 211 -19.04 2.74 -2.15
C ASN A 211 -19.12 2.01 -3.51
N PHE A 212 -18.01 1.37 -3.95
CA PHE A 212 -18.02 0.53 -5.14
C PHE A 212 -18.99 -0.66 -4.99
N PHE A 213 -18.96 -1.37 -3.86
CA PHE A 213 -19.83 -2.53 -3.63
C PHE A 213 -21.30 -2.12 -3.47
N LEU A 214 -21.58 -0.97 -2.84
CA LEU A 214 -22.92 -0.40 -2.80
C LEU A 214 -23.42 -0.04 -4.20
N ALA A 215 -22.61 0.63 -5.01
CA ALA A 215 -22.98 0.97 -6.38
C ALA A 215 -23.20 -0.30 -7.22
N ASN A 216 -22.35 -1.30 -7.09
CA ASN A 216 -22.49 -2.60 -7.75
C ASN A 216 -23.82 -3.27 -7.37
N TYR A 217 -24.17 -3.33 -6.07
CA TYR A 217 -25.45 -3.83 -5.58
C TYR A 217 -26.64 -3.06 -6.17
N LEU A 218 -26.56 -1.72 -6.22
CA LEU A 218 -27.60 -0.88 -6.78
C LEU A 218 -27.79 -1.13 -8.29
N LEU A 219 -26.71 -1.33 -9.04
CA LEU A 219 -26.76 -1.67 -10.47
C LEU A 219 -27.41 -3.03 -10.73
N PHE A 220 -27.19 -4.04 -9.89
CA PHE A 220 -27.90 -5.31 -9.98
C PHE A 220 -29.41 -5.16 -9.69
N ASN A 221 -29.80 -4.14 -8.92
CA ASN A 221 -31.18 -3.79 -8.61
C ASN A 221 -31.76 -2.69 -9.53
N GLU A 222 -31.14 -2.43 -10.69
CA GLU A 222 -31.59 -1.46 -11.71
C GLU A 222 -31.72 -0.01 -11.22
N LYS A 223 -30.98 0.35 -10.13
CA LYS A 223 -30.96 1.70 -9.54
C LYS A 223 -29.76 2.52 -10.04
N ASP A 224 -29.61 2.63 -11.35
CA ASP A 224 -28.44 3.19 -12.01
C ASP A 224 -28.14 4.65 -11.59
N GLU A 225 -29.16 5.50 -11.53
CA GLU A 225 -28.98 6.92 -11.11
C GLU A 225 -28.51 7.04 -9.66
N THR A 226 -29.04 6.18 -8.78
CA THR A 226 -28.62 6.17 -7.38
C THR A 226 -27.17 5.70 -7.25
N ALA A 227 -26.78 4.68 -8.01
CA ALA A 227 -25.41 4.19 -8.06
C ALA A 227 -24.45 5.31 -8.50
N LEU A 228 -24.78 6.06 -9.55
CA LEU A 228 -23.97 7.19 -10.02
C LEU A 228 -23.83 8.27 -8.93
N LYS A 229 -24.94 8.68 -8.28
CA LYS A 229 -24.90 9.66 -7.18
C LYS A 229 -23.98 9.23 -6.01
N ILE A 230 -24.06 7.96 -5.61
CA ILE A 230 -23.19 7.41 -4.55
C ILE A 230 -21.71 7.52 -4.94
N ILE A 231 -21.38 7.13 -6.17
CA ILE A 231 -19.99 7.19 -6.65
C ILE A 231 -19.49 8.63 -6.80
N GLN A 232 -20.32 9.55 -7.30
CA GLN A 232 -19.96 10.98 -7.40
C GLN A 232 -19.71 11.61 -6.03
N ASN A 233 -20.55 11.29 -5.02
CA ASN A 233 -20.32 11.76 -3.65
C ASN A 233 -19.03 11.16 -3.06
N ALA A 234 -18.81 9.85 -3.22
CA ALA A 234 -17.59 9.19 -2.79
C ALA A 234 -16.34 9.76 -3.47
N ARG A 235 -16.45 10.18 -4.73
CA ARG A 235 -15.38 10.82 -5.50
C ARG A 235 -14.97 12.19 -4.92
N LYS A 236 -15.94 12.98 -4.47
CA LYS A 236 -15.68 14.27 -3.81
C LYS A 236 -14.93 14.08 -2.48
N GLU A 237 -15.33 13.10 -1.69
CA GLU A 237 -14.73 12.81 -0.37
C GLU A 237 -13.37 12.10 -0.48
N ASN A 238 -13.18 11.24 -1.49
CA ASN A 238 -12.03 10.36 -1.67
C ASN A 238 -11.42 10.48 -3.07
N SER A 239 -10.93 11.66 -3.39
CA SER A 239 -10.43 12.02 -4.72
C SER A 239 -9.25 11.16 -5.23
N SER A 240 -8.53 10.46 -4.35
CA SER A 240 -7.40 9.60 -4.70
C SER A 240 -7.76 8.13 -4.97
N ASN A 241 -8.98 7.69 -4.65
CA ASN A 241 -9.37 6.29 -4.78
C ASN A 241 -9.57 5.90 -6.26
N LEU A 242 -8.63 5.12 -6.80
CA LEU A 242 -8.63 4.71 -8.21
C LEU A 242 -9.85 3.89 -8.60
N LEU A 243 -10.33 3.00 -7.72
CA LEU A 243 -11.51 2.17 -8.00
C LEU A 243 -12.76 3.04 -8.14
N ILE A 244 -12.94 4.03 -7.26
CA ILE A 244 -14.07 4.97 -7.33
C ILE A 244 -13.98 5.82 -8.60
N LYS A 245 -12.79 6.36 -8.94
CA LYS A 245 -12.57 7.11 -10.17
C LYS A 245 -12.94 6.32 -11.42
N GLU A 246 -12.45 5.09 -11.54
CA GLU A 246 -12.73 4.26 -12.72
C GLU A 246 -14.19 3.82 -12.75
N THR A 247 -14.82 3.59 -11.60
CA THR A 247 -16.25 3.28 -11.52
C THR A 247 -17.10 4.45 -11.99
N GLU A 248 -16.77 5.68 -11.59
CA GLU A 248 -17.42 6.89 -12.11
C GLU A 248 -17.29 6.99 -13.63
N ASN A 249 -16.06 6.81 -14.13
CA ASN A 249 -15.81 6.81 -15.57
C ASN A 249 -16.64 5.77 -16.33
N TYR A 250 -16.78 4.55 -15.80
CA TYR A 250 -17.64 3.52 -16.41
C TYR A 250 -19.11 3.91 -16.40
N LEU A 251 -19.63 4.47 -15.29
CA LEU A 251 -21.04 4.87 -15.17
C LEU A 251 -21.38 6.00 -16.13
N ILE A 252 -20.56 7.04 -16.20
CA ILE A 252 -20.76 8.18 -17.12
C ILE A 252 -20.75 7.72 -18.59
N ASN A 253 -19.92 6.72 -18.93
CA ASN A 253 -19.82 6.17 -20.28
C ASN A 253 -20.77 5.00 -20.56
N GLY A 254 -21.76 4.75 -19.72
CA GLY A 254 -22.76 3.69 -19.90
C GLY A 254 -22.23 2.26 -19.81
N LYS A 255 -21.03 2.05 -19.23
CA LYS A 255 -20.36 0.73 -19.15
C LYS A 255 -20.66 -0.01 -17.84
N LYS A 256 -21.93 0.03 -17.38
CA LYS A 256 -22.34 -0.58 -16.11
C LYS A 256 -22.09 -2.08 -16.03
N GLU A 257 -22.20 -2.80 -17.14
CA GLU A 257 -21.96 -4.25 -17.16
C GLU A 257 -20.51 -4.61 -16.79
N LYS A 258 -19.56 -3.70 -17.04
CA LYS A 258 -18.18 -3.90 -16.62
C LYS A 258 -18.02 -3.86 -15.10
N ILE A 259 -18.77 -2.98 -14.43
CA ILE A 259 -18.81 -2.90 -12.96
C ILE A 259 -19.43 -4.18 -12.39
N LYS A 260 -20.57 -4.62 -12.93
CA LYS A 260 -21.23 -5.87 -12.52
C LYS A 260 -20.32 -7.08 -12.70
N SER A 261 -19.48 -7.10 -13.73
CA SER A 261 -18.57 -8.22 -13.99
C SER A 261 -17.44 -8.38 -12.96
N PHE A 262 -17.10 -7.34 -12.20
CA PHE A 262 -16.01 -7.39 -11.24
C PHE A 262 -16.36 -8.13 -9.95
N PHE A 263 -17.61 -8.03 -9.53
CA PHE A 263 -18.08 -8.60 -8.27
C PHE A 263 -19.57 -8.92 -8.34
N ASP A 264 -19.92 -10.08 -7.83
CA ASP A 264 -21.31 -10.49 -7.62
C ASP A 264 -21.47 -11.06 -6.21
N CYS A 265 -22.25 -10.40 -5.36
CA CYS A 265 -22.49 -10.87 -4.00
C CYS A 265 -23.22 -12.22 -3.94
N LYS A 266 -23.85 -12.67 -5.03
CA LYS A 266 -24.44 -14.02 -5.16
C LYS A 266 -23.39 -15.11 -5.37
N ASN A 267 -22.15 -14.74 -5.65
CA ASN A 267 -21.03 -15.65 -5.77
C ASN A 267 -20.19 -15.64 -4.47
N PRO A 268 -20.24 -16.68 -3.62
CA PRO A 268 -19.48 -16.72 -2.38
C PRO A 268 -17.96 -16.52 -2.58
N ASN A 269 -17.42 -16.99 -3.72
CA ASN A 269 -15.99 -16.83 -4.01
C ASN A 269 -15.60 -15.36 -4.16
N ASP A 270 -16.47 -14.49 -4.68
CA ASP A 270 -16.18 -13.07 -4.85
C ASP A 270 -16.10 -12.37 -3.47
N SER A 271 -17.00 -12.70 -2.54
CA SER A 271 -17.00 -12.17 -1.18
C SER A 271 -15.82 -12.68 -0.35
N ILE A 272 -15.48 -13.97 -0.49
CA ILE A 272 -14.28 -14.55 0.15
C ILE A 272 -13.00 -13.95 -0.46
N ALA A 273 -12.98 -13.68 -1.78
CA ALA A 273 -11.88 -13.00 -2.43
C ALA A 273 -11.66 -11.59 -1.85
N GLU A 274 -12.73 -10.83 -1.65
CA GLU A 274 -12.65 -9.51 -1.02
C GLU A 274 -12.14 -9.61 0.43
N PHE A 275 -12.58 -10.60 1.19
CA PHE A 275 -12.05 -10.86 2.53
C PHE A 275 -10.52 -11.05 2.52
N PHE A 276 -9.99 -11.89 1.64
CA PHE A 276 -8.54 -12.09 1.53
C PHE A 276 -7.81 -10.88 0.98
N TYR A 277 -8.45 -10.07 0.12
CA TYR A 277 -7.89 -8.81 -0.33
C TYR A 277 -7.73 -7.82 0.83
N VAL A 278 -8.72 -7.71 1.73
CA VAL A 278 -8.61 -6.85 2.91
C VAL A 278 -7.48 -7.30 3.82
N ILE A 279 -7.32 -8.61 4.06
CA ILE A 279 -6.18 -9.16 4.82
C ILE A 279 -4.85 -8.83 4.12
N ALA A 280 -4.78 -8.99 2.80
CA ALA A 280 -3.59 -8.65 2.03
C ALA A 280 -3.21 -7.17 2.18
N ASN A 281 -4.22 -6.29 2.13
CA ASN A 281 -4.02 -4.84 2.28
C ASN A 281 -3.53 -4.46 3.69
N LEU A 282 -4.09 -5.10 4.74
CA LEU A 282 -3.60 -4.92 6.11
C LEU A 282 -2.12 -5.29 6.24
N HIS A 283 -1.72 -6.46 5.75
CA HIS A 283 -0.31 -6.86 5.75
C HIS A 283 0.59 -5.93 4.90
N SER A 284 0.05 -5.37 3.82
CA SER A 284 0.78 -4.38 3.01
C SER A 284 1.05 -3.10 3.80
N SER A 285 0.05 -2.60 4.55
CA SER A 285 0.19 -1.40 5.38
C SER A 285 1.22 -1.57 6.51
N GLU A 286 1.38 -2.80 7.00
CA GLU A 286 2.40 -3.19 7.97
C GLU A 286 3.77 -3.54 7.33
N GLN A 287 3.92 -3.30 6.03
CA GLN A 287 5.11 -3.63 5.23
C GLN A 287 5.45 -5.13 5.18
N ASN A 288 4.53 -6.00 5.59
CA ASN A 288 4.67 -7.45 5.47
C ASN A 288 4.26 -7.93 4.07
N TYR A 289 4.99 -7.47 3.06
CA TYR A 289 4.66 -7.67 1.65
C TYR A 289 4.60 -9.16 1.24
N LYS A 290 5.34 -10.04 1.92
CA LYS A 290 5.33 -11.49 1.59
C LYS A 290 3.98 -12.12 1.93
N LEU A 291 3.45 -11.86 3.14
CA LEU A 291 2.12 -12.33 3.53
C LEU A 291 1.02 -11.60 2.74
N SER A 292 1.17 -10.31 2.51
CA SER A 292 0.26 -9.56 1.65
C SER A 292 0.11 -10.24 0.27
N ASN A 293 1.22 -10.53 -0.40
CA ASN A 293 1.19 -11.19 -1.71
C ASN A 293 0.61 -12.61 -1.65
N PHE A 294 0.84 -13.34 -0.56
CA PHE A 294 0.26 -14.67 -0.36
C PHE A 294 -1.28 -14.60 -0.31
N TYR A 295 -1.85 -13.75 0.55
CA TYR A 295 -3.31 -13.59 0.64
C TYR A 295 -3.91 -12.95 -0.61
N PHE A 296 -3.18 -12.02 -1.23
CA PHE A 296 -3.59 -11.46 -2.51
C PHE A 296 -3.73 -12.54 -3.60
N GLN A 297 -2.79 -13.48 -3.70
CA GLN A 297 -2.89 -14.55 -4.70
C GLN A 297 -4.06 -15.50 -4.44
N ILE A 298 -4.43 -15.75 -3.19
CA ILE A 298 -5.65 -16.47 -2.83
C ILE A 298 -6.89 -15.68 -3.30
N SER A 299 -6.95 -14.38 -2.98
CA SER A 299 -8.00 -13.48 -3.45
C SER A 299 -8.12 -13.48 -4.97
N ASN A 300 -7.01 -13.31 -5.68
CA ASN A 300 -6.97 -13.30 -7.15
C ASN A 300 -7.38 -14.65 -7.78
N HIS A 301 -7.08 -15.77 -7.11
CA HIS A 301 -7.53 -17.10 -7.56
C HIS A 301 -9.05 -17.28 -7.45
N LEU A 302 -9.65 -16.76 -6.37
CA LEU A 302 -11.08 -16.84 -6.12
C LEU A 302 -11.87 -15.90 -7.03
N ASN A 303 -11.39 -14.69 -7.27
CA ASN A 303 -11.99 -13.73 -8.20
C ASN A 303 -10.95 -13.13 -9.16
N LYS A 304 -10.73 -13.80 -10.28
CA LYS A 304 -9.78 -13.34 -11.33
C LYS A 304 -10.27 -12.10 -12.09
N LYS A 305 -11.57 -11.79 -12.00
CA LYS A 305 -12.18 -10.69 -12.76
C LYS A 305 -11.94 -9.33 -12.12
N PHE A 306 -11.68 -9.29 -10.81
CA PHE A 306 -11.44 -8.04 -10.09
C PHE A 306 -10.00 -7.55 -10.30
N LEU A 307 -9.67 -7.25 -11.55
CA LEU A 307 -8.31 -6.92 -12.00
C LEU A 307 -7.68 -5.73 -11.28
N THR A 308 -8.51 -4.76 -10.83
CA THR A 308 -8.05 -3.55 -10.12
C THR A 308 -7.28 -3.88 -8.84
N ASN A 309 -7.61 -5.01 -8.21
CA ASN A 309 -6.92 -5.47 -7.00
C ASN A 309 -5.43 -5.79 -7.22
N LYS A 310 -5.01 -6.06 -8.46
CA LYS A 310 -3.60 -6.30 -8.82
C LYS A 310 -2.70 -5.09 -8.55
N ALA A 311 -3.25 -3.88 -8.43
CA ALA A 311 -2.51 -2.68 -8.07
C ALA A 311 -1.74 -2.87 -6.75
N LEU A 312 -2.36 -3.49 -5.73
CA LEU A 312 -1.71 -3.79 -4.45
C LEU A 312 -0.45 -4.64 -4.60
N MET A 313 -0.53 -5.70 -5.42
CA MET A 313 0.64 -6.56 -5.66
C MET A 313 1.75 -5.83 -6.42
N ALA A 314 1.38 -4.99 -7.39
CA ALA A 314 2.35 -4.19 -8.13
C ALA A 314 3.12 -3.23 -7.20
N GLU A 315 2.41 -2.57 -6.28
CA GLU A 315 3.00 -1.69 -5.26
C GLU A 315 3.91 -2.46 -4.30
N ASN A 316 3.45 -3.60 -3.76
CA ASN A 316 4.24 -4.46 -2.88
C ASN A 316 5.58 -4.86 -3.54
N LEU A 317 5.53 -5.25 -4.81
CA LEU A 317 6.73 -5.63 -5.56
C LEU A 317 7.64 -4.42 -5.83
N TYR A 318 7.07 -3.23 -6.03
CA TYR A 318 7.85 -1.99 -6.15
C TYR A 318 8.63 -1.70 -4.87
N TYR A 319 7.98 -1.73 -3.71
CA TYR A 319 8.64 -1.50 -2.41
C TYR A 319 9.70 -2.56 -2.10
N LYS A 320 9.50 -3.79 -2.54
CA LYS A 320 10.50 -4.87 -2.46
C LYS A 320 11.59 -4.76 -3.53
N LYS A 321 11.64 -3.70 -4.32
CA LYS A 321 12.59 -3.46 -5.41
C LYS A 321 12.57 -4.56 -6.49
N LYS A 322 11.46 -5.31 -6.63
CA LYS A 322 11.24 -6.31 -7.69
C LYS A 322 10.66 -5.64 -8.94
N TYR A 323 11.38 -4.65 -9.46
CA TYR A 323 10.91 -3.72 -10.47
C TYR A 323 10.38 -4.38 -11.74
N LYS A 324 11.07 -5.40 -12.26
CA LYS A 324 10.63 -6.13 -13.45
C LYS A 324 9.24 -6.77 -13.27
N LEU A 325 9.01 -7.42 -12.12
CA LEU A 325 7.71 -8.06 -11.83
C LEU A 325 6.62 -7.00 -11.60
N SER A 326 6.93 -5.96 -10.83
CA SER A 326 6.03 -4.84 -10.60
C SER A 326 5.60 -4.19 -11.92
N LYS A 327 6.53 -3.89 -12.81
CA LYS A 327 6.27 -3.32 -14.13
C LYS A 327 5.32 -4.20 -14.95
N ASN A 328 5.53 -5.51 -15.00
CA ASN A 328 4.67 -6.43 -15.74
C ASN A 328 3.21 -6.36 -15.24
N ILE A 329 3.01 -6.25 -13.93
CA ILE A 329 1.66 -6.13 -13.37
C ILE A 329 1.07 -4.76 -13.70
N TYR A 330 1.82 -3.66 -13.57
CA TYR A 330 1.34 -2.33 -13.99
C TYR A 330 0.93 -2.30 -15.47
N GLU A 331 1.70 -2.92 -16.37
CA GLU A 331 1.31 -3.05 -17.79
C GLU A 331 -0.03 -3.78 -17.95
N SER A 332 -0.30 -4.81 -17.12
CA SER A 332 -1.58 -5.53 -17.15
C SER A 332 -2.78 -4.73 -16.62
N LEU A 333 -2.54 -3.62 -15.90
CA LEU A 333 -3.60 -2.74 -15.43
C LEU A 333 -4.04 -1.71 -16.48
N LYS A 334 -3.19 -1.36 -17.44
CA LYS A 334 -3.49 -0.32 -18.45
C LYS A 334 -4.79 -0.57 -19.24
N PRO A 335 -5.15 -1.81 -19.62
CA PRO A 335 -6.39 -2.06 -20.38
C PRO A 335 -7.68 -1.94 -19.54
N ILE A 336 -7.61 -1.78 -18.23
CA ILE A 336 -8.80 -1.67 -17.37
C ILE A 336 -9.60 -0.43 -17.75
N GLY A 337 -8.94 0.74 -17.86
CA GLY A 337 -9.55 2.00 -18.23
C GLY A 337 -8.58 3.17 -18.07
N PRO A 338 -9.00 4.39 -18.42
CA PRO A 338 -8.12 5.55 -18.48
C PRO A 338 -7.47 5.91 -17.14
N ILE A 339 -8.16 5.70 -16.02
CA ILE A 339 -7.63 5.97 -14.68
C ILE A 339 -6.50 4.99 -14.34
N TYR A 340 -6.71 3.70 -14.58
CA TYR A 340 -5.68 2.68 -14.36
C TYR A 340 -4.54 2.75 -15.38
N PHE A 341 -4.83 3.16 -16.61
CA PHE A 341 -3.81 3.42 -17.62
C PHE A 341 -2.81 4.48 -17.13
N TRP A 342 -3.33 5.63 -16.70
CA TRP A 342 -2.48 6.72 -16.24
C TRP A 342 -1.76 6.40 -14.92
N TYR A 343 -2.43 5.77 -13.98
CA TYR A 343 -1.83 5.29 -12.74
C TYR A 343 -0.66 4.33 -13.01
N ALA A 344 -0.85 3.35 -13.88
CA ALA A 344 0.18 2.39 -14.25
C ALA A 344 1.36 3.08 -14.96
N SER A 345 1.09 3.99 -15.89
CA SER A 345 2.11 4.73 -16.63
C SER A 345 3.01 5.56 -15.70
N LYS A 346 2.41 6.27 -14.73
CA LYS A 346 3.17 7.00 -13.70
C LYS A 346 4.00 6.07 -12.81
N SER A 347 3.45 4.93 -12.41
CA SER A 347 4.14 3.96 -11.57
C SER A 347 5.31 3.31 -12.31
N ILE A 348 5.15 3.02 -13.59
CA ILE A 348 6.23 2.55 -14.47
C ILE A 348 7.31 3.62 -14.61
N ALA A 349 6.93 4.90 -14.78
CA ALA A 349 7.90 5.99 -14.84
C ALA A 349 8.76 6.08 -13.57
N LYS A 350 8.17 5.90 -12.37
CA LYS A 350 8.91 5.82 -11.11
C LYS A 350 9.91 4.65 -11.08
N ILE A 351 9.54 3.50 -11.63
CA ILE A 351 10.45 2.35 -11.77
C ILE A 351 11.60 2.71 -12.71
N LEU A 352 11.28 3.28 -13.89
CA LEU A 352 12.26 3.65 -14.89
C LEU A 352 13.25 4.71 -14.38
N LEU A 353 12.81 5.62 -13.50
CA LEU A 353 13.69 6.55 -12.81
C LEU A 353 14.79 5.81 -12.04
N LYS A 354 14.43 4.76 -11.29
CA LYS A 354 15.38 3.96 -10.50
C LYS A 354 16.29 3.09 -11.36
N GLU A 355 15.81 2.59 -12.50
CA GLU A 355 16.56 1.65 -13.34
C GLU A 355 17.36 2.34 -14.46
N LYS A 356 16.85 3.44 -15.03
CA LYS A 356 17.36 4.05 -16.26
C LYS A 356 17.60 5.56 -16.18
N GLY A 357 17.31 6.16 -15.03
CA GLY A 357 17.50 7.58 -14.77
C GLY A 357 16.38 8.49 -15.27
N LYS A 358 16.53 9.77 -14.95
CA LYS A 358 15.56 10.86 -15.08
C LYS A 358 15.04 11.06 -16.52
N GLU A 359 15.96 11.18 -17.46
CA GLU A 359 15.63 11.46 -18.87
C GLU A 359 14.79 10.37 -19.55
N TYR A 360 15.15 9.10 -19.28
CA TYR A 360 14.41 7.96 -19.82
C TYR A 360 13.02 7.85 -19.23
N SER A 361 12.91 8.07 -17.91
CA SER A 361 11.64 8.07 -17.20
C SER A 361 10.66 9.10 -17.78
N ILE A 362 11.14 10.35 -17.95
CA ILE A 362 10.30 11.43 -18.49
C ILE A 362 9.88 11.15 -19.93
N ARG A 363 10.79 10.79 -20.82
CA ARG A 363 10.44 10.47 -22.20
C ARG A 363 9.40 9.36 -22.32
N ASN A 364 9.49 8.35 -21.45
CA ASN A 364 8.48 7.30 -21.40
C ASN A 364 7.13 7.85 -20.93
N LEU A 365 7.10 8.66 -19.86
CA LEU A 365 5.86 9.23 -19.34
C LEU A 365 5.19 10.18 -20.35
N GLU A 366 5.96 11.01 -21.06
CA GLU A 366 5.47 11.88 -22.13
C GLU A 366 4.81 11.06 -23.26
N LYS A 367 5.46 9.96 -23.67
CA LYS A 367 4.90 9.06 -24.67
C LYS A 367 3.54 8.50 -24.24
N GLU A 368 3.44 8.03 -22.99
CA GLU A 368 2.20 7.49 -22.44
C GLU A 368 1.12 8.59 -22.31
N PHE A 369 1.50 9.79 -21.88
CA PHE A 369 0.58 10.91 -21.77
C PHE A 369 -0.03 11.29 -23.14
N ASN A 370 0.75 11.27 -24.21
CA ASN A 370 0.30 11.57 -25.57
C ASN A 370 -0.70 10.53 -26.13
N LEU A 371 -0.86 9.38 -25.47
CA LEU A 371 -1.90 8.39 -25.81
C LEU A 371 -3.26 8.70 -25.18
N ILE A 372 -3.33 9.69 -24.28
CA ILE A 372 -4.58 10.11 -23.64
C ILE A 372 -5.29 11.06 -24.59
N SER A 373 -6.42 10.64 -25.16
CA SER A 373 -7.16 11.44 -26.16
C SER A 373 -7.74 12.73 -25.56
N ASN A 374 -8.24 12.68 -24.34
CA ASN A 374 -8.85 13.82 -23.63
C ASN A 374 -8.25 13.92 -22.22
N PRO A 375 -7.06 14.54 -22.07
CA PRO A 375 -6.47 14.74 -20.76
C PRO A 375 -7.33 15.63 -19.88
N THR A 376 -7.52 15.24 -18.64
CA THR A 376 -8.23 16.03 -17.62
C THR A 376 -7.26 16.94 -16.87
N PHE A 377 -7.78 17.91 -16.12
CA PHE A 377 -6.95 18.74 -15.24
C PHE A 377 -6.07 17.91 -14.31
N GLU A 378 -6.54 16.74 -13.85
CA GLU A 378 -5.75 15.83 -13.00
C GLU A 378 -4.56 15.24 -13.75
N ASN A 379 -4.73 14.86 -15.03
CA ASN A 379 -3.62 14.35 -15.84
C ASN A 379 -2.55 15.44 -16.03
N TYR A 380 -2.95 16.68 -16.34
CA TYR A 380 -2.04 17.81 -16.44
C TYR A 380 -1.33 18.10 -15.12
N TYR A 381 -2.08 18.16 -14.01
CA TYR A 381 -1.53 18.41 -12.68
C TYR A 381 -0.51 17.34 -12.26
N GLU A 382 -0.81 16.07 -12.46
CA GLU A 382 0.09 14.98 -12.10
C GLU A 382 1.33 14.91 -12.98
N LEU A 383 1.22 15.22 -14.29
CA LEU A 383 2.37 15.33 -15.17
C LEU A 383 3.24 16.54 -14.80
N ALA A 384 2.63 17.68 -14.46
CA ALA A 384 3.32 18.86 -13.97
C ALA A 384 4.12 18.56 -12.69
N ASN A 385 3.56 17.75 -11.77
CA ASN A 385 4.28 17.30 -10.58
C ASN A 385 5.54 16.51 -10.93
N PHE A 386 5.47 15.59 -11.89
CA PHE A 386 6.65 14.85 -12.37
C PHE A 386 7.72 15.79 -12.92
N TYR A 387 7.33 16.79 -13.74
CA TYR A 387 8.27 17.78 -14.23
C TYR A 387 8.89 18.60 -13.13
N LYS A 388 8.09 19.06 -12.14
CA LYS A 388 8.58 19.81 -10.98
C LYS A 388 9.57 18.98 -10.15
N ASP A 389 9.21 17.76 -9.80
CA ASP A 389 10.05 16.87 -8.99
C ASP A 389 11.37 16.51 -9.69
N TYR A 390 11.42 16.62 -11.02
CA TYR A 390 12.60 16.40 -11.84
C TYR A 390 13.28 17.71 -12.28
N GLU A 391 12.85 18.85 -11.72
CA GLU A 391 13.42 20.19 -11.94
C GLU A 391 13.28 20.72 -13.39
N TYR A 392 12.32 20.19 -14.16
CA TYR A 392 11.94 20.74 -15.45
C TYR A 392 10.88 21.85 -15.29
N TYR A 393 11.25 22.91 -14.58
CA TYR A 393 10.32 23.95 -14.13
C TYR A 393 9.54 24.63 -15.26
N LYS A 394 10.14 24.90 -16.41
CA LYS A 394 9.42 25.46 -17.57
C LYS A 394 8.27 24.55 -18.03
N LYS A 395 8.51 23.23 -18.08
CA LYS A 395 7.45 22.28 -18.44
C LYS A 395 6.41 22.16 -17.34
N SER A 396 6.83 22.14 -16.07
CA SER A 396 5.89 22.07 -14.95
C SER A 396 4.92 23.25 -14.94
N ILE A 397 5.40 24.48 -15.14
CA ILE A 397 4.58 25.70 -15.26
C ILE A 397 3.55 25.56 -16.38
N LYS A 398 3.99 25.12 -17.57
CA LYS A 398 3.09 24.91 -18.71
C LYS A 398 1.92 23.98 -18.33
N TYR A 399 2.22 22.83 -17.74
CA TYR A 399 1.20 21.84 -17.43
C TYR A 399 0.35 22.18 -16.20
N TYR A 400 0.90 22.92 -15.22
CA TYR A 400 0.06 23.51 -14.17
C TYR A 400 -0.90 24.55 -14.71
N SER A 401 -0.47 25.36 -15.70
CA SER A 401 -1.35 26.34 -16.35
C SER A 401 -2.50 25.66 -17.09
N LEU A 402 -2.21 24.60 -17.87
CA LEU A 402 -3.25 23.80 -18.51
C LEU A 402 -4.21 23.15 -17.49
N ALA A 403 -3.69 22.71 -16.34
CA ALA A 403 -4.56 22.19 -15.28
C ALA A 403 -5.48 23.27 -14.70
N LEU A 404 -5.00 24.52 -14.55
CA LEU A 404 -5.80 25.66 -14.07
C LEU A 404 -6.82 26.15 -15.10
N GLU A 405 -6.58 25.96 -16.38
CA GLU A 405 -7.54 26.28 -17.44
C GLU A 405 -8.73 25.31 -17.48
N GLU A 406 -8.49 24.03 -17.12
CA GLU A 406 -9.51 22.97 -17.17
C GLU A 406 -10.28 22.76 -15.85
N ILE A 407 -9.80 23.32 -14.73
CA ILE A 407 -10.39 23.13 -13.40
C ILE A 407 -11.28 24.31 -13.01
N ASN A 408 -12.40 24.05 -12.35
CA ASN A 408 -13.20 25.13 -11.79
C ASN A 408 -12.42 25.84 -10.67
N TYR A 409 -12.49 27.17 -10.65
CA TYR A 409 -11.72 28.00 -9.72
C TYR A 409 -12.02 27.74 -8.24
N ASP A 410 -13.22 27.31 -7.90
CA ASP A 410 -13.66 26.93 -6.56
C ASP A 410 -13.25 25.50 -6.14
N HIS A 411 -12.56 24.79 -7.03
CA HIS A 411 -12.12 23.42 -6.73
C HIS A 411 -10.99 23.41 -5.69
N PHE A 412 -11.09 22.55 -4.70
CA PHE A 412 -10.15 22.44 -3.57
C PHE A 412 -8.66 22.23 -3.93
N LEU A 413 -8.35 21.80 -5.16
CA LEU A 413 -6.96 21.64 -5.63
C LEU A 413 -6.37 22.92 -6.21
N VAL A 414 -7.15 23.94 -6.54
CA VAL A 414 -6.65 25.19 -7.13
C VAL A 414 -5.55 25.83 -6.28
N PRO A 415 -5.72 26.02 -4.96
CA PRO A 415 -4.65 26.57 -4.12
C PRO A 415 -3.35 25.77 -4.21
N LYS A 416 -3.46 24.45 -4.23
CA LYS A 416 -2.29 23.57 -4.32
C LYS A 416 -1.61 23.62 -5.68
N ILE A 417 -2.36 23.80 -6.77
CA ILE A 417 -1.78 23.95 -8.12
C ILE A 417 -1.04 25.29 -8.20
N LEU A 418 -1.63 26.36 -7.68
CA LEU A 418 -1.03 27.68 -7.61
C LEU A 418 0.27 27.66 -6.78
N ASP A 419 0.25 27.10 -5.57
CA ASP A 419 1.45 26.92 -4.73
C ASP A 419 2.59 26.24 -5.52
N ARG A 420 2.31 25.13 -6.19
CA ARG A 420 3.32 24.37 -6.94
C ARG A 420 3.80 25.09 -8.20
N ARG A 421 2.91 25.82 -8.90
CA ARG A 421 3.30 26.64 -10.04
C ARG A 421 4.12 27.84 -9.59
N GLY A 422 3.71 28.51 -8.53
CA GLY A 422 4.45 29.60 -7.90
C GLY A 422 5.87 29.18 -7.48
N THR A 423 5.99 28.03 -6.81
CA THR A 423 7.30 27.45 -6.50
C THR A 423 8.14 27.19 -7.76
N SER A 424 7.51 26.73 -8.85
CA SER A 424 8.24 26.49 -10.10
C SER A 424 8.69 27.78 -10.79
N TYR A 425 7.91 28.86 -10.70
CA TYR A 425 8.30 30.19 -11.16
C TYR A 425 9.49 30.72 -10.35
N GLU A 426 9.45 30.61 -9.02
CA GLU A 426 10.56 31.04 -8.16
C GLU A 426 11.87 30.33 -8.53
N ARG A 427 11.81 29.00 -8.72
CA ARG A 427 12.99 28.21 -9.14
C ARG A 427 13.57 28.62 -10.49
N LEU A 428 12.80 29.26 -11.32
CA LEU A 428 13.27 29.87 -12.59
C LEU A 428 13.72 31.33 -12.45
N GLY A 429 13.63 31.91 -11.26
CA GLY A 429 13.94 33.30 -11.02
C GLY A 429 12.81 34.29 -11.42
N ASP A 430 11.65 33.80 -11.78
CA ASP A 430 10.48 34.62 -12.12
C ASP A 430 9.67 34.91 -10.85
N TRP A 431 10.19 35.85 -10.05
CA TRP A 431 9.61 36.17 -8.75
C TRP A 431 8.22 36.81 -8.84
N GLU A 432 7.98 37.66 -9.83
CA GLU A 432 6.68 38.35 -10.00
C GLU A 432 5.52 37.35 -10.14
N ASN A 433 5.67 36.38 -11.01
CA ASN A 433 4.67 35.33 -11.19
C ASN A 433 4.62 34.36 -10.01
N ALA A 434 5.75 34.11 -9.35
CA ALA A 434 5.79 33.27 -8.15
C ALA A 434 4.98 33.89 -7.00
N GLU A 435 5.24 35.16 -6.69
CA GLU A 435 4.54 35.91 -5.63
C GLU A 435 3.05 35.97 -5.91
N LYS A 436 2.66 36.26 -7.16
CA LYS A 436 1.26 36.30 -7.58
C LYS A 436 0.54 34.98 -7.30
N ASP A 437 1.12 33.87 -7.73
CA ASP A 437 0.51 32.53 -7.54
C ASP A 437 0.43 32.14 -6.06
N LEU A 438 1.49 32.40 -5.26
CA LEU A 438 1.51 32.08 -3.83
C LEU A 438 0.50 32.93 -3.06
N MET A 439 0.41 34.23 -3.36
CA MET A 439 -0.60 35.12 -2.77
C MET A 439 -2.02 34.68 -3.11
N GLU A 440 -2.27 34.32 -4.38
CA GLU A 440 -3.58 33.85 -4.80
C GLU A 440 -3.95 32.52 -4.14
N SER A 441 -2.99 31.61 -3.98
CA SER A 441 -3.17 30.39 -3.20
C SER A 441 -3.65 30.69 -1.76
N LEU A 442 -3.02 31.67 -1.11
CA LEU A 442 -3.38 32.08 0.26
C LEU A 442 -4.71 32.86 0.30
N ASN A 443 -5.08 33.60 -0.74
CA ASN A 443 -6.38 34.25 -0.83
C ASN A 443 -7.53 33.24 -0.86
N ILE A 444 -7.36 32.14 -1.61
CA ILE A 444 -8.37 31.09 -1.71
C ILE A 444 -8.41 30.22 -0.44
N LEU A 445 -7.24 29.87 0.10
CA LEU A 445 -7.09 29.05 1.30
C LEU A 445 -6.06 29.69 2.24
N PRO A 446 -6.49 30.52 3.23
CA PRO A 446 -5.56 31.29 4.07
C PRO A 446 -4.64 30.46 4.96
N ASP A 447 -5.15 29.39 5.59
CA ASP A 447 -4.43 28.63 6.60
C ASP A 447 -3.56 27.52 5.98
N GLN A 448 -2.56 27.94 5.19
CA GLN A 448 -1.56 27.04 4.57
C GLN A 448 -0.16 27.34 5.11
N PRO A 449 0.26 26.74 6.25
CA PRO A 449 1.52 27.11 6.91
C PRO A 449 2.75 26.99 6.00
N HIS A 450 2.77 25.99 5.10
CA HIS A 450 3.90 25.82 4.17
C HIS A 450 3.96 26.92 3.11
N VAL A 451 2.82 27.33 2.55
CA VAL A 451 2.77 28.41 1.55
C VAL A 451 3.13 29.74 2.20
N MET A 452 2.57 30.01 3.40
CA MET A 452 2.90 31.17 4.19
C MET A 452 4.41 31.24 4.49
N ASN A 453 4.98 30.13 4.95
CA ASN A 453 6.41 30.04 5.22
C ASN A 453 7.24 30.28 3.96
N TYR A 454 6.89 29.65 2.86
CA TYR A 454 7.63 29.77 1.61
C TYR A 454 7.61 31.20 1.05
N LEU A 455 6.47 31.84 0.99
CA LEU A 455 6.31 33.20 0.52
C LEU A 455 7.04 34.20 1.42
N ALA A 456 6.81 34.11 2.72
CA ALA A 456 7.39 35.03 3.69
C ALA A 456 8.91 34.87 3.79
N TYR A 457 9.43 33.63 3.81
CA TYR A 457 10.87 33.36 3.76
C TYR A 457 11.50 33.98 2.50
N SER A 458 10.86 33.83 1.33
CA SER A 458 11.36 34.43 0.08
C SER A 458 11.37 35.96 0.13
N TRP A 459 10.39 36.59 0.79
CA TRP A 459 10.43 38.04 1.03
C TRP A 459 11.62 38.44 1.93
N ILE A 460 11.84 37.70 3.02
CA ILE A 460 12.94 37.95 3.97
C ILE A 460 14.30 37.82 3.27
N ASP A 461 14.49 36.74 2.50
CA ASP A 461 15.75 36.48 1.78
C ASP A 461 16.05 37.57 0.73
N LYS A 462 15.01 38.09 0.09
CA LYS A 462 15.12 39.22 -0.86
C LYS A 462 15.21 40.59 -0.21
N GLY A 463 15.06 40.69 1.11
CA GLY A 463 15.05 41.95 1.85
C GLY A 463 13.82 42.84 1.60
N ILE A 464 12.70 42.25 1.15
CA ILE A 464 11.44 42.96 0.88
C ILE A 464 10.36 42.54 1.87
N ASN A 465 9.36 43.40 2.10
CA ASN A 465 8.19 43.10 2.95
C ASN A 465 8.53 42.49 4.33
N LEU A 466 9.65 42.88 4.97
CA LEU A 466 10.16 42.25 6.18
C LEU A 466 9.15 42.17 7.33
N ASP A 467 8.34 43.22 7.54
CA ASP A 467 7.31 43.25 8.59
C ASP A 467 6.17 42.27 8.30
N LYS A 468 5.60 42.33 7.08
CA LYS A 468 4.55 41.41 6.65
C LYS A 468 5.04 39.95 6.64
N GLY A 469 6.30 39.75 6.21
CA GLY A 469 6.92 38.42 6.22
C GLY A 469 7.01 37.86 7.63
N LEU A 470 7.48 38.65 8.59
CA LEU A 470 7.56 38.21 9.98
C LEU A 470 6.17 37.90 10.57
N GLU A 471 5.18 38.76 10.34
CA GLU A 471 3.79 38.52 10.80
C GLU A 471 3.25 37.21 10.23
N MET A 472 3.43 36.95 8.94
CA MET A 472 2.99 35.73 8.26
C MET A 472 3.71 34.50 8.80
N LEU A 473 5.03 34.58 9.08
CA LEU A 473 5.79 33.50 9.69
C LEU A 473 5.33 33.19 11.11
N ILE A 474 5.04 34.19 11.91
CA ILE A 474 4.49 34.00 13.26
C ILE A 474 3.14 33.31 13.19
N GLN A 475 2.27 33.69 12.23
CA GLN A 475 1.00 33.00 12.02
C GLN A 475 1.20 31.55 11.57
N ALA A 476 2.11 31.28 10.62
CA ALA A 476 2.46 29.93 10.19
C ALA A 476 2.96 29.07 11.37
N ASN A 477 3.80 29.66 12.23
CA ASN A 477 4.29 28.98 13.41
C ASN A 477 3.19 28.68 14.44
N LYS A 478 2.19 29.52 14.61
CA LYS A 478 1.02 29.23 15.46
C LYS A 478 0.19 28.05 14.93
N LEU A 479 0.11 27.89 13.61
CA LEU A 479 -0.58 26.77 12.97
C LEU A 479 0.22 25.45 13.05
N ARG A 480 1.55 25.54 13.21
CA ARG A 480 2.47 24.40 13.33
C ARG A 480 3.63 24.71 14.29
N GLU A 481 3.37 24.63 15.58
CA GLU A 481 4.29 25.06 16.64
C GLU A 481 5.59 24.25 16.75
N ASP A 482 5.61 22.99 16.28
CA ASP A 482 6.79 22.11 16.32
C ASP A 482 7.41 21.87 14.94
N ASP A 483 7.14 22.72 13.95
CA ASP A 483 7.79 22.65 12.64
C ASP A 483 9.11 23.43 12.66
N GLY A 484 10.23 22.72 12.74
CA GLY A 484 11.56 23.32 12.84
C GLY A 484 11.94 24.21 11.66
N TYR A 485 11.41 23.95 10.44
CA TYR A 485 11.66 24.80 9.28
C TYR A 485 10.91 26.14 9.36
N ILE A 486 9.68 26.13 9.87
CA ILE A 486 8.92 27.39 10.09
C ILE A 486 9.57 28.20 11.20
N ILE A 487 9.98 27.55 12.28
CA ILE A 487 10.65 28.20 13.42
C ILE A 487 12.00 28.81 12.97
N ASP A 488 12.76 28.13 12.12
CA ASP A 488 13.97 28.65 11.50
C ASP A 488 13.68 29.92 10.71
N SER A 489 12.67 29.90 9.85
CA SER A 489 12.25 31.06 9.05
C SER A 489 11.84 32.27 9.92
N VAL A 490 11.15 32.05 11.06
CA VAL A 490 10.85 33.12 12.04
C VAL A 490 12.15 33.69 12.61
N GLY A 491 13.08 32.82 13.02
CA GLY A 491 14.38 33.23 13.52
C GLY A 491 15.18 34.04 12.49
N TRP A 492 15.18 33.58 11.24
CA TRP A 492 15.84 34.27 10.13
C TRP A 492 15.22 35.64 9.82
N ALA A 493 13.88 35.76 9.93
CA ALA A 493 13.19 37.04 9.80
C ALA A 493 13.60 38.03 10.90
N TYR A 494 13.74 37.59 12.15
CA TYR A 494 14.27 38.43 13.22
C TYR A 494 15.74 38.81 12.97
N TYR A 495 16.56 37.90 12.44
CA TYR A 495 17.94 38.18 12.06
C TYR A 495 18.01 39.27 10.98
N ALA A 496 17.20 39.15 9.91
CA ALA A 496 17.13 40.16 8.85
C ALA A 496 16.71 41.56 9.38
N LYS A 497 15.82 41.57 10.40
CA LYS A 497 15.43 42.79 11.11
C LYS A 497 16.46 43.26 12.17
N LYS A 498 17.60 42.61 12.25
CA LYS A 498 18.69 42.90 13.23
C LYS A 498 18.29 42.70 14.70
N ASN A 499 17.20 42.01 14.99
CA ASN A 499 16.79 41.62 16.33
C ASN A 499 17.41 40.25 16.69
N TYR A 500 18.70 40.26 16.92
CA TYR A 500 19.49 39.03 17.12
C TYR A 500 19.12 38.25 18.39
N VAL A 501 18.60 38.95 19.42
CA VAL A 501 18.17 38.29 20.67
C VAL A 501 16.95 37.38 20.44
N GLU A 502 15.94 37.90 19.75
CA GLU A 502 14.79 37.08 19.40
C GLU A 502 15.18 36.02 18.37
N ALA A 503 16.00 36.36 17.37
CA ALA A 503 16.50 35.39 16.38
C ALA A 503 17.16 34.19 17.06
N GLU A 504 18.01 34.41 18.08
CA GLU A 504 18.66 33.31 18.80
C GLU A 504 17.65 32.34 19.45
N LYS A 505 16.58 32.86 20.04
CA LYS A 505 15.57 32.02 20.71
C LYS A 505 14.94 31.04 19.73
N PHE A 506 14.49 31.55 18.58
CA PHE A 506 13.84 30.73 17.55
C PHE A 506 14.83 29.78 16.87
N LEU A 507 15.99 30.26 16.44
CA LEU A 507 16.99 29.42 15.76
C LEU A 507 17.55 28.32 16.66
N ARG A 508 17.74 28.58 17.96
CA ARG A 508 18.10 27.55 18.94
C ARG A 508 17.02 26.46 19.03
N ARG A 509 15.73 26.87 19.03
CA ARG A 509 14.62 25.91 19.04
C ARG A 509 14.56 25.10 17.73
N ALA A 510 14.80 25.73 16.59
CA ALA A 510 14.86 25.06 15.28
C ALA A 510 15.96 24.00 15.25
N VAL A 511 17.18 24.32 15.73
CA VAL A 511 18.29 23.36 15.85
C VAL A 511 17.95 22.20 16.80
N GLN A 512 17.23 22.44 17.89
CA GLN A 512 16.78 21.37 18.79
C GLN A 512 15.80 20.40 18.11
N LEU A 513 14.95 20.89 17.23
CA LEU A 513 13.98 20.08 16.49
C LEU A 513 14.61 19.35 15.30
N ILE A 514 15.52 20.01 14.59
CA ILE A 514 16.19 19.48 13.39
C ILE A 514 17.71 19.65 13.51
N PRO A 515 18.38 18.90 14.39
CA PRO A 515 19.81 19.11 14.69
C PRO A 515 20.76 18.75 13.54
N ALA A 516 20.31 17.96 12.58
CA ALA A 516 21.12 17.50 11.45
C ALA A 516 20.96 18.34 10.17
N ASP A 517 20.16 19.42 10.18
CA ASP A 517 20.00 20.27 9.00
C ASP A 517 21.14 21.30 8.91
N PRO A 518 21.92 21.29 7.81
CA PRO A 518 23.06 22.21 7.66
C PRO A 518 22.66 23.69 7.60
N ILE A 519 21.52 24.04 6.98
CA ILE A 519 21.09 25.42 6.80
C ILE A 519 20.61 26.02 8.13
N ILE A 520 19.78 25.27 8.87
CA ILE A 520 19.29 25.70 10.19
C ILE A 520 20.46 25.95 11.14
N ASN A 521 21.46 25.06 11.13
CA ASN A 521 22.66 25.26 11.93
C ASN A 521 23.50 26.46 11.46
N ASP A 522 23.57 26.73 10.15
CA ASP A 522 24.24 27.90 9.61
C ASP A 522 23.60 29.21 10.09
N HIS A 523 22.25 29.30 9.96
CA HIS A 523 21.49 30.44 10.49
C HIS A 523 21.75 30.65 12.00
N TYR A 524 21.77 29.55 12.77
CA TYR A 524 22.06 29.64 14.20
C TYR A 524 23.51 30.12 14.48
N GLY A 525 24.47 29.64 13.73
CA GLY A 525 25.86 30.11 13.81
C GLY A 525 25.97 31.59 13.48
N ASP A 526 25.27 32.06 12.46
CA ASP A 526 25.27 33.47 12.04
C ASP A 526 24.70 34.39 13.13
N VAL A 527 23.59 34.01 13.78
CA VAL A 527 23.05 34.84 14.86
C VAL A 527 23.95 34.85 16.10
N LEU A 528 24.59 33.74 16.43
CA LEU A 528 25.56 33.68 17.52
C LEU A 528 26.76 34.63 17.27
N TRP A 529 27.23 34.69 16.03
CA TRP A 529 28.28 35.63 15.64
C TRP A 529 27.86 37.09 15.84
N MET A 530 26.64 37.44 15.39
CA MET A 530 26.09 38.80 15.56
C MET A 530 25.87 39.19 17.03
N LEU A 531 25.74 38.22 17.92
CA LEU A 531 25.66 38.39 19.38
C LEU A 531 27.03 38.38 20.07
N ASN A 532 28.13 38.47 19.31
CA ASN A 532 29.52 38.38 19.79
C ASN A 532 29.87 37.05 20.48
N LYS A 533 29.11 36.00 20.29
CA LYS A 533 29.36 34.63 20.77
C LYS A 533 30.25 33.87 19.78
N ASN A 534 31.40 34.44 19.42
CA ASN A 534 32.23 34.02 18.28
C ASN A 534 32.76 32.59 18.39
N ILE A 535 33.10 32.14 19.60
CA ILE A 535 33.58 30.75 19.83
C ILE A 535 32.48 29.76 19.55
N GLN A 536 31.27 30.03 20.05
CA GLN A 536 30.10 29.18 19.82
C GLN A 536 29.72 29.15 18.33
N ALA A 537 29.70 30.31 17.67
CA ALA A 537 29.43 30.39 16.22
C ALA A 537 30.39 29.50 15.41
N ARG A 538 31.72 29.61 15.67
CA ARG A 538 32.72 28.77 15.01
C ARG A 538 32.54 27.28 15.32
N TYR A 539 32.14 26.93 16.54
CA TYR A 539 31.83 25.55 16.90
C TYR A 539 30.65 24.99 16.06
N ILE A 540 29.56 25.76 15.95
CA ILE A 540 28.38 25.37 15.15
C ILE A 540 28.80 25.25 13.67
N TRP A 541 29.42 26.25 13.06
CA TRP A 541 29.86 26.19 11.66
C TRP A 541 30.84 25.04 11.39
N GLY A 542 31.74 24.73 12.33
CA GLY A 542 32.68 23.61 12.22
C GLY A 542 31.92 22.26 12.24
N ASN A 543 30.91 22.16 13.08
CA ASN A 543 30.10 20.94 13.18
C ASN A 543 29.28 20.67 11.89
N ILE A 544 28.83 21.72 11.20
CA ILE A 544 28.08 21.58 9.92
C ILE A 544 28.92 20.82 8.87
N LEU A 545 30.23 20.96 8.86
CA LEU A 545 31.09 20.25 7.93
C LEU A 545 30.98 18.72 8.06
N THR A 546 30.56 18.23 9.22
CA THR A 546 30.31 16.79 9.47
C THR A 546 28.93 16.32 9.00
N LEU A 547 28.01 17.25 8.68
CA LEU A 547 26.64 16.99 8.22
C LEU A 547 26.53 16.88 6.70
N GLU A 548 27.64 16.75 6.00
CA GLU A 548 27.72 16.65 4.53
C GLU A 548 26.98 17.81 3.80
N PRO A 549 27.31 19.09 4.09
CA PRO A 549 26.69 20.24 3.44
C PRO A 549 27.00 20.27 1.94
N SER A 550 26.19 21.03 1.16
CA SER A 550 26.49 21.28 -0.25
C SER A 550 27.88 21.92 -0.43
N GLU A 551 28.48 21.77 -1.61
CA GLU A 551 29.80 22.37 -1.90
C GLU A 551 29.77 23.90 -1.71
N GLU A 552 28.71 24.57 -2.14
CA GLU A 552 28.54 26.01 -1.98
C GLU A 552 28.52 26.43 -0.49
N LEU A 553 27.71 25.74 0.33
CA LEU A 553 27.67 26.01 1.77
C LEU A 553 28.99 25.69 2.44
N ARG A 554 29.70 24.64 2.03
CA ARG A 554 31.02 24.26 2.52
C ARG A 554 32.06 25.41 2.31
N ASP A 555 32.02 26.02 1.12
CA ASP A 555 32.91 27.15 0.80
C ASP A 555 32.57 28.39 1.65
N GLN A 556 31.29 28.68 1.84
CA GLN A 556 30.81 29.75 2.70
C GLN A 556 31.23 29.52 4.16
N LEU A 557 31.05 28.34 4.70
CA LEU A 557 31.45 27.95 6.05
C LEU A 557 32.95 28.08 6.26
N SER A 558 33.77 27.68 5.28
CA SER A 558 35.21 27.80 5.35
C SER A 558 35.64 29.25 5.51
N LYS A 559 35.01 30.17 4.80
CA LYS A 559 35.22 31.62 4.92
C LYS A 559 34.74 32.15 6.28
N LYS A 560 33.56 31.74 6.76
CA LYS A 560 33.02 32.14 8.07
C LYS A 560 33.91 31.66 9.23
N LEU A 561 34.45 30.46 9.14
CA LEU A 561 35.36 29.91 10.16
C LEU A 561 36.65 30.73 10.31
N ILE A 562 37.23 31.24 9.22
CA ILE A 562 38.46 32.01 9.22
C ILE A 562 38.19 33.48 9.55
N PHE A 563 37.29 34.11 8.81
CA PHE A 563 37.12 35.56 8.83
C PHE A 563 35.90 36.05 9.63
N GLY A 564 35.01 35.11 10.06
CA GLY A 564 33.70 35.47 10.58
C GLY A 564 32.79 36.03 9.49
N ILE A 565 31.66 36.61 9.91
CA ILE A 565 30.76 37.33 9.02
C ILE A 565 31.30 38.75 8.85
N LYS A 566 31.73 39.13 7.65
CA LYS A 566 32.03 40.52 7.33
C LYS A 566 30.71 41.27 7.24
N ASN A 567 30.50 42.25 8.12
CA ASN A 567 29.43 43.22 7.94
C ASN A 567 29.59 43.86 6.55
N LYS A 568 28.67 43.59 5.64
CA LYS A 568 28.50 44.48 4.48
C LYS A 568 28.02 45.81 5.06
N LEU A 569 28.96 46.76 5.17
CA LEU A 569 28.65 48.16 5.42
C LEU A 569 27.70 48.69 4.35
#